data_9ad3e2d96a25394c06ceb43fe479188a
#
_entry.id   9ad3e2d96a25394c06ceb43fe479188a
#
_cell.length_a   1.000
_cell.length_b   1.000
_cell.length_c   1.000
_cell.angle_alpha   90.00
_cell.angle_beta   90.00
_cell.angle_gamma   90.00
#
_symmetry.space_group_name_H-M   'P 1'
#
loop_
_entity.id
_entity.type
_entity.pdbx_description
1 polymer ?
#
loop_
_entity_poly.entity_id
_entity_poly.type
_entity_poly.pdbx_seq_one_letter_code
_entity_poly.pdbx_strand_id
1 'polypeptide(L)'
;PSGASTGIHEAHELRDGGSRYRGKGVLRAVENVDGEIAEALEGAEALDQAGVDRLMLELDGTPNKSRLGANAILGVSLAVAKAAAEECSLPLYRYVGGAAARVLPVPMMNILNGGAHADNNVDIQEFMVMPFGAESFATGLRQGVEVFHALKGVCKSKGYNTNVGDEGGF
;
A
#
# COMPACT_ATOMS: atom_id res chain seq x y z
N PRO A 1 5.85 -1.56 -3.89
CA PRO A 1 6.28 -0.41 -3.10
C PRO A 1 6.29 -0.71 -1.61
N SER A 2 7.39 -0.37 -0.98
CA SER A 2 7.55 -0.49 0.47
C SER A 2 6.85 0.65 1.22
N GLY A 3 6.43 0.37 2.44
CA GLY A 3 5.86 1.35 3.35
C GLY A 3 6.92 2.12 4.16
N ALA A 4 6.49 2.80 5.23
CA ALA A 4 7.37 3.54 6.14
C ALA A 4 8.30 2.62 6.93
N SER A 5 7.86 1.41 7.28
CA SER A 5 8.67 0.36 7.89
C SER A 5 8.82 -0.83 6.93
N THR A 6 10.01 -1.44 6.90
CA THR A 6 10.32 -2.56 6.02
C THR A 6 10.83 -3.75 6.81
N GLY A 7 10.35 -4.95 6.46
CA GLY A 7 10.82 -6.21 7.04
C GLY A 7 12.03 -6.77 6.29
N ILE A 8 12.79 -7.64 6.96
CA ILE A 8 13.97 -8.29 6.35
C ILE A 8 13.62 -9.26 5.21
N HIS A 9 12.37 -9.71 5.14
CA HIS A 9 11.85 -10.61 4.09
C HIS A 9 11.02 -9.90 3.03
N GLU A 10 10.97 -8.58 3.06
CA GLU A 10 10.20 -7.79 2.11
C GLU A 10 10.75 -7.93 0.69
N ALA A 11 9.84 -7.93 -0.29
CA ALA A 11 10.23 -7.94 -1.68
C ALA A 11 10.97 -6.64 -2.05
N HIS A 12 11.97 -6.74 -2.89
CA HIS A 12 12.86 -5.64 -3.22
C HIS A 12 12.18 -4.59 -4.11
N GLU A 13 12.08 -3.37 -3.61
CA GLU A 13 11.67 -2.22 -4.40
C GLU A 13 12.87 -1.70 -5.19
N LEU A 14 12.81 -1.76 -6.52
CA LEU A 14 13.90 -1.32 -7.39
C LEU A 14 13.96 0.20 -7.45
N ARG A 15 15.08 0.76 -7.00
CA ARG A 15 15.38 2.19 -7.05
C ARG A 15 16.63 2.43 -7.89
N ASP A 16 16.70 3.60 -8.56
CA ASP A 16 17.78 3.92 -9.49
C ASP A 16 19.11 4.19 -8.79
N GLY A 17 19.07 4.67 -7.54
CA GLY A 17 20.25 5.23 -6.89
C GLY A 17 20.65 6.61 -7.45
N GLY A 18 21.88 7.02 -7.22
CA GLY A 18 22.40 8.30 -7.72
C GLY A 18 21.76 9.53 -7.05
N SER A 19 21.78 10.67 -7.75
CA SER A 19 21.35 11.97 -7.20
C SER A 19 19.87 12.29 -7.46
N ARG A 20 19.27 11.75 -8.52
CA ARG A 20 17.89 12.01 -8.90
C ARG A 20 16.94 11.49 -7.81
N TYR A 21 16.06 12.36 -7.30
CA TYR A 21 15.19 12.07 -6.15
C TYR A 21 15.95 11.50 -4.94
N ARG A 22 17.20 11.93 -4.72
CA ARG A 22 18.09 11.41 -3.67
C ARG A 22 18.25 9.87 -3.71
N GLY A 23 18.35 9.32 -4.92
CA GLY A 23 18.48 7.88 -5.15
C GLY A 23 17.14 7.12 -5.22
N LYS A 24 16.00 7.78 -4.99
CA LYS A 24 14.69 7.15 -4.97
C LYS A 24 13.97 7.15 -6.32
N GLY A 25 14.65 7.48 -7.43
CA GLY A 25 14.10 7.34 -8.77
C GLY A 25 13.72 5.90 -9.13
N VAL A 26 12.85 5.72 -10.13
CA VAL A 26 12.31 4.42 -10.53
C VAL A 26 12.37 4.19 -12.05
N LEU A 27 13.29 4.87 -12.76
CA LEU A 27 13.40 4.73 -14.22
C LEU A 27 13.73 3.30 -14.63
N ARG A 28 14.61 2.61 -13.90
CA ARG A 28 14.93 1.20 -14.17
C ARG A 28 13.70 0.30 -14.04
N ALA A 29 12.85 0.54 -13.05
CA ALA A 29 11.60 -0.20 -12.91
C ALA A 29 10.63 0.09 -14.07
N VAL A 30 10.55 1.34 -14.53
CA VAL A 30 9.76 1.72 -15.71
C VAL A 30 10.31 1.08 -16.97
N GLU A 31 11.63 1.09 -17.17
CA GLU A 31 12.28 0.41 -18.31
C GLU A 31 11.98 -1.10 -18.33
N ASN A 32 11.96 -1.76 -17.15
CA ASN A 32 11.58 -3.15 -17.05
C ASN A 32 10.10 -3.39 -17.43
N VAL A 33 9.20 -2.46 -17.06
CA VAL A 33 7.77 -2.54 -17.43
C VAL A 33 7.59 -2.38 -18.94
N ASP A 34 8.22 -1.35 -19.53
CA ASP A 34 8.03 -0.99 -20.94
C ASP A 34 8.78 -1.94 -21.91
N GLY A 35 9.77 -2.65 -21.42
CA GLY A 35 10.60 -3.60 -22.16
C GLY A 35 10.26 -5.06 -21.82
N GLU A 36 11.09 -5.68 -21.00
CA GLU A 36 11.11 -7.12 -20.78
C GLU A 36 9.78 -7.67 -20.26
N ILE A 37 9.09 -6.96 -19.38
CA ILE A 37 7.78 -7.40 -18.88
C ILE A 37 6.73 -7.27 -19.98
N ALA A 38 6.70 -6.16 -20.69
CA ALA A 38 5.75 -5.96 -21.79
C ALA A 38 5.91 -7.02 -22.89
N GLU A 39 7.16 -7.32 -23.28
CA GLU A 39 7.47 -8.36 -24.28
C GLU A 39 7.01 -9.75 -23.81
N ALA A 40 7.25 -10.08 -22.54
CA ALA A 40 6.87 -11.38 -21.98
C ALA A 40 5.36 -11.57 -21.85
N LEU A 41 4.61 -10.47 -21.69
CA LEU A 41 3.15 -10.49 -21.56
C LEU A 41 2.42 -10.34 -22.89
N GLU A 42 3.11 -10.18 -24.02
CA GLU A 42 2.47 -10.07 -25.32
C GLU A 42 1.66 -11.33 -25.64
N GLY A 43 0.35 -11.16 -25.85
CA GLY A 43 -0.58 -12.26 -26.09
C GLY A 43 -1.04 -13.02 -24.85
N ALA A 44 -0.62 -12.62 -23.66
CA ALA A 44 -1.13 -13.20 -22.40
C ALA A 44 -2.61 -12.84 -22.19
N GLU A 45 -3.34 -13.76 -21.57
CA GLU A 45 -4.76 -13.57 -21.25
C GLU A 45 -4.91 -12.73 -19.97
N ALA A 46 -5.43 -11.51 -20.08
CA ALA A 46 -5.58 -10.59 -18.95
C ALA A 46 -6.54 -11.12 -17.87
N LEU A 47 -7.47 -11.99 -18.20
CA LEU A 47 -8.38 -12.62 -17.23
C LEU A 47 -7.70 -13.72 -16.41
N ASP A 48 -6.55 -14.23 -16.84
CA ASP A 48 -5.72 -15.17 -16.09
C ASP A 48 -4.70 -14.44 -15.22
N GLN A 49 -5.17 -13.73 -14.20
CA GLN A 49 -4.31 -13.00 -13.27
C GLN A 49 -3.19 -13.87 -12.69
N ALA A 50 -3.52 -15.10 -12.31
CA ALA A 50 -2.54 -16.01 -11.73
C ALA A 50 -1.45 -16.43 -12.74
N GLY A 51 -1.82 -16.60 -14.00
CA GLY A 51 -0.89 -16.88 -15.09
C GLY A 51 0.04 -15.69 -15.35
N VAL A 52 -0.52 -14.49 -15.46
CA VAL A 52 0.25 -13.25 -15.63
C VAL A 52 1.24 -13.04 -14.47
N ASP A 53 0.77 -13.15 -13.24
CA ASP A 53 1.64 -12.97 -12.07
C ASP A 53 2.76 -14.02 -12.02
N ARG A 54 2.44 -15.28 -12.31
CA ARG A 54 3.43 -16.37 -12.37
C ARG A 54 4.48 -16.10 -13.44
N LEU A 55 4.07 -15.68 -14.63
CA LEU A 55 4.98 -15.37 -15.72
C LEU A 55 5.98 -14.27 -15.32
N MET A 56 5.52 -13.21 -14.68
CA MET A 56 6.41 -12.15 -14.19
C MET A 56 7.35 -12.62 -13.07
N LEU A 57 6.88 -13.51 -12.18
CA LEU A 57 7.71 -14.09 -11.12
C LEU A 57 8.80 -15.02 -11.69
N GLU A 58 8.45 -15.84 -12.68
CA GLU A 58 9.40 -16.71 -13.40
C GLU A 58 10.40 -15.87 -14.19
N LEU A 59 9.94 -14.81 -14.84
CA LEU A 59 10.79 -13.86 -15.55
C LEU A 59 11.80 -13.19 -14.61
N ASP A 60 11.38 -12.75 -13.42
CA ASP A 60 12.29 -12.19 -12.41
C ASP A 60 13.29 -13.23 -11.92
N GLY A 61 12.86 -14.44 -11.63
CA GLY A 61 13.69 -15.58 -11.25
C GLY A 61 14.39 -15.44 -9.89
N THR A 62 14.10 -14.38 -9.10
CA THR A 62 14.68 -14.18 -7.77
C THR A 62 13.65 -14.36 -6.65
N PRO A 63 14.05 -14.84 -5.46
CA PRO A 63 13.10 -15.06 -4.36
C PRO A 63 12.38 -13.80 -3.89
N ASN A 64 13.05 -12.65 -3.99
CA ASN A 64 12.58 -11.37 -3.47
C ASN A 64 12.29 -10.32 -4.54
N LYS A 65 12.17 -10.71 -5.81
CA LYS A 65 11.89 -9.82 -6.96
C LYS A 65 12.94 -8.72 -7.14
N SER A 66 14.22 -9.07 -6.89
CA SER A 66 15.32 -8.08 -6.93
C SER A 66 15.80 -7.75 -8.34
N ARG A 67 15.49 -8.56 -9.35
CA ARG A 67 15.92 -8.31 -10.74
C ARG A 67 15.05 -7.28 -11.44
N LEU A 68 13.76 -7.51 -11.50
CA LEU A 68 12.79 -6.60 -12.15
C LEU A 68 12.30 -5.51 -11.20
N GLY A 69 12.24 -5.81 -9.93
CA GLY A 69 11.70 -4.95 -8.88
C GLY A 69 10.25 -5.25 -8.54
N ALA A 70 9.94 -5.38 -7.24
CA ALA A 70 8.60 -5.60 -6.76
C ALA A 70 7.63 -4.49 -7.18
N ASN A 71 8.11 -3.25 -7.29
CA ASN A 71 7.33 -2.10 -7.76
C ASN A 71 6.94 -2.23 -9.23
N ALA A 72 7.83 -2.72 -10.10
CA ALA A 72 7.50 -2.98 -11.51
C ALA A 72 6.46 -4.11 -11.62
N ILE A 73 6.74 -5.25 -11.00
CA ILE A 73 5.86 -6.43 -11.03
C ILE A 73 4.46 -6.10 -10.48
N LEU A 74 4.39 -5.47 -9.31
CA LEU A 74 3.11 -5.10 -8.70
C LEU A 74 2.36 -4.05 -9.51
N GLY A 75 3.07 -3.09 -10.10
CA GLY A 75 2.48 -2.09 -10.99
C GLY A 75 1.74 -2.73 -12.16
N VAL A 76 2.35 -3.70 -12.82
CA VAL A 76 1.76 -4.43 -13.95
C VAL A 76 0.63 -5.33 -13.46
N SER A 77 0.82 -6.10 -12.39
CA SER A 77 -0.22 -6.97 -11.81
C SER A 77 -1.51 -6.19 -11.49
N LEU A 78 -1.38 -5.02 -10.85
CA LEU A 78 -2.52 -4.14 -10.57
C LEU A 78 -3.16 -3.56 -11.84
N ALA A 79 -2.37 -3.23 -12.85
CA ALA A 79 -2.88 -2.72 -14.13
C ALA A 79 -3.71 -3.80 -14.86
N VAL A 80 -3.20 -5.03 -14.90
CA VAL A 80 -3.90 -6.18 -15.49
C VAL A 80 -5.21 -6.46 -14.75
N ALA A 81 -5.21 -6.47 -13.41
CA ALA A 81 -6.43 -6.67 -12.63
C ALA A 81 -7.49 -5.60 -12.91
N LYS A 82 -7.08 -4.34 -13.10
CA LYS A 82 -7.99 -3.25 -13.47
C LYS A 82 -8.54 -3.41 -14.89
N ALA A 83 -7.69 -3.74 -15.85
CA ALA A 83 -8.11 -4.00 -17.24
C ALA A 83 -9.08 -5.17 -17.33
N ALA A 84 -8.79 -6.27 -16.62
CA ALA A 84 -9.67 -7.44 -16.56
C ALA A 84 -11.02 -7.12 -15.89
N ALA A 85 -11.03 -6.30 -14.85
CA ALA A 85 -12.27 -5.84 -14.22
C ALA A 85 -13.12 -4.99 -15.18
N GLU A 86 -12.49 -4.11 -15.96
CA GLU A 86 -13.14 -3.29 -16.98
C GLU A 86 -13.72 -4.14 -18.10
N GLU A 87 -12.95 -5.12 -18.62
CA GLU A 87 -13.42 -6.09 -19.63
C GLU A 87 -14.66 -6.86 -19.14
N CYS A 88 -14.67 -7.25 -17.86
CA CYS A 88 -15.83 -7.89 -17.23
C CYS A 88 -16.97 -6.91 -16.92
N SER A 89 -16.83 -5.61 -17.16
CA SER A 89 -17.79 -4.57 -16.78
C SER A 89 -18.08 -4.57 -15.26
N LEU A 90 -17.08 -4.88 -14.46
CA LEU A 90 -17.15 -4.91 -12.99
C LEU A 90 -16.25 -3.85 -12.34
N PRO A 91 -16.68 -3.25 -11.26
CA PRO A 91 -15.75 -2.48 -10.44
C PRO A 91 -14.69 -3.43 -9.82
N LEU A 92 -13.45 -2.96 -9.67
CA LEU A 92 -12.33 -3.79 -9.23
C LEU A 92 -12.61 -4.57 -7.94
N TYR A 93 -13.26 -3.95 -6.96
CA TYR A 93 -13.59 -4.63 -5.70
C TYR A 93 -14.50 -5.86 -5.89
N ARG A 94 -15.39 -5.84 -6.89
CA ARG A 94 -16.22 -6.99 -7.25
C ARG A 94 -15.48 -8.02 -8.07
N TYR A 95 -14.61 -7.57 -8.96
CA TYR A 95 -13.78 -8.48 -9.76
C TYR A 95 -12.88 -9.32 -8.85
N VAL A 96 -12.19 -8.67 -7.89
CA VAL A 96 -11.31 -9.36 -6.96
C VAL A 96 -12.06 -10.10 -5.85
N GLY A 97 -13.10 -9.48 -5.29
CA GLY A 97 -13.82 -10.01 -4.13
C GLY A 97 -15.01 -10.93 -4.44
N GLY A 98 -15.38 -11.03 -5.70
CA GLY A 98 -16.53 -11.83 -6.15
C GLY A 98 -17.89 -11.17 -5.90
N ALA A 99 -18.95 -11.92 -6.21
CA ALA A 99 -20.34 -11.41 -6.20
C ALA A 99 -20.81 -10.94 -4.81
N ALA A 100 -20.24 -11.48 -3.73
CA ALA A 100 -20.57 -11.15 -2.34
C ALA A 100 -19.79 -9.95 -1.79
N ALA A 101 -18.82 -9.41 -2.51
CA ALA A 101 -17.98 -8.30 -2.06
C ALA A 101 -18.81 -6.99 -2.01
N ARG A 102 -19.36 -6.67 -0.84
CA ARG A 102 -20.18 -5.48 -0.60
C ARG A 102 -20.10 -4.95 0.84
N VAL A 103 -19.25 -5.55 1.66
CA VAL A 103 -19.09 -5.14 3.06
C VAL A 103 -17.82 -4.33 3.20
N LEU A 104 -17.94 -3.09 3.66
CA LEU A 104 -16.78 -2.27 3.99
C LEU A 104 -16.16 -2.75 5.31
N PRO A 105 -14.82 -2.75 5.42
CA PRO A 105 -14.16 -3.08 6.67
C PRO A 105 -14.40 -2.00 7.73
N VAL A 106 -14.23 -2.37 9.00
CA VAL A 106 -14.12 -1.38 10.08
C VAL A 106 -12.88 -0.52 9.80
N PRO A 107 -12.99 0.83 9.78
CA PRO A 107 -11.84 1.67 9.52
C PRO A 107 -10.80 1.53 10.65
N MET A 108 -9.54 1.38 10.27
CA MET A 108 -8.38 1.40 11.16
C MET A 108 -7.69 2.75 10.99
N MET A 109 -7.63 3.54 12.06
CA MET A 109 -7.10 4.90 11.99
C MET A 109 -5.95 5.05 12.96
N ASN A 110 -4.75 5.30 12.44
CA ASN A 110 -3.58 5.59 13.25
C ASN A 110 -3.74 6.98 13.89
N ILE A 111 -3.60 7.07 15.21
CA ILE A 111 -3.76 8.31 15.97
C ILE A 111 -2.52 8.70 16.76
N LEU A 112 -1.58 7.77 16.99
CA LEU A 112 -0.35 8.04 17.71
C LEU A 112 0.78 7.20 17.12
N ASN A 113 1.87 7.86 16.77
CA ASN A 113 3.06 7.26 16.16
C ASN A 113 4.26 7.27 17.13
N GLY A 114 5.11 6.25 17.00
CA GLY A 114 6.40 6.15 17.64
C GLY A 114 7.34 5.26 16.84
N GLY A 115 8.39 4.75 17.45
CA GLY A 115 9.36 3.88 16.77
C GLY A 115 9.94 4.53 15.52
N ALA A 116 9.91 3.81 14.41
CA ALA A 116 10.40 4.30 13.11
C ALA A 116 9.45 5.30 12.42
N HIS A 117 8.21 5.46 12.88
CA HIS A 117 7.17 6.28 12.25
C HIS A 117 7.12 7.72 12.79
N ALA A 118 7.85 8.04 13.86
CA ALA A 118 7.92 9.38 14.41
C ALA A 118 9.25 9.61 15.13
N ASP A 119 9.76 10.84 15.00
CA ASP A 119 10.97 11.29 15.74
C ASP A 119 10.58 11.71 17.17
N ASN A 120 10.42 10.71 18.03
CA ASN A 120 10.09 10.88 19.45
C ASN A 120 10.66 9.72 20.28
N ASN A 121 10.34 9.69 21.58
CA ASN A 121 10.81 8.68 22.52
C ASN A 121 9.78 7.57 22.83
N VAL A 122 8.78 7.39 21.97
CA VAL A 122 7.81 6.31 22.09
C VAL A 122 8.28 5.10 21.30
N ASP A 123 8.55 3.98 21.98
CA ASP A 123 9.07 2.77 21.33
C ASP A 123 8.02 2.01 20.51
N ILE A 124 6.73 2.16 20.87
CA ILE A 124 5.61 1.51 20.15
C ILE A 124 5.34 2.28 18.87
N GLN A 125 5.36 1.56 17.74
CA GLN A 125 5.31 2.13 16.42
C GLN A 125 4.02 2.91 16.14
N GLU A 126 2.86 2.37 16.55
CA GLU A 126 1.56 2.98 16.29
C GLU A 126 0.48 2.52 17.26
N PHE A 127 -0.53 3.37 17.44
CA PHE A 127 -1.78 3.04 18.11
C PHE A 127 -2.93 3.43 17.21
N MET A 128 -3.85 2.49 17.00
CA MET A 128 -4.99 2.68 16.10
C MET A 128 -6.31 2.72 16.84
N VAL A 129 -7.24 3.53 16.35
CA VAL A 129 -8.65 3.50 16.73
C VAL A 129 -9.41 2.65 15.73
N MET A 130 -10.20 1.73 16.23
CA MET A 130 -11.09 0.87 15.45
C MET A 130 -12.50 0.94 16.04
N PRO A 131 -13.44 1.66 15.42
CA PRO A 131 -14.79 1.87 15.95
C PRO A 131 -15.70 0.66 15.68
N PHE A 132 -15.46 -0.45 16.37
CA PHE A 132 -16.31 -1.64 16.32
C PHE A 132 -17.73 -1.32 16.83
N GLY A 133 -18.72 -1.87 16.17
CA GLY A 133 -20.11 -1.65 16.52
C GLY A 133 -20.72 -0.35 15.98
N ALA A 134 -19.99 0.43 15.19
CA ALA A 134 -20.58 1.52 14.45
C ALA A 134 -21.59 0.99 13.41
N GLU A 135 -22.77 1.59 13.33
CA GLU A 135 -23.87 1.15 12.45
C GLU A 135 -23.55 1.29 10.96
N SER A 136 -22.58 2.16 10.60
CA SER A 136 -22.14 2.39 9.23
C SER A 136 -20.68 2.81 9.18
N PHE A 137 -20.04 2.63 8.01
CA PHE A 137 -18.69 3.12 7.76
C PHE A 137 -18.57 4.63 8.03
N ALA A 138 -19.54 5.43 7.58
CA ALA A 138 -19.55 6.87 7.80
C ALA A 138 -19.59 7.23 9.29
N THR A 139 -20.40 6.51 10.09
CA THR A 139 -20.43 6.68 11.55
C THR A 139 -19.11 6.28 12.19
N GLY A 140 -18.53 5.17 11.78
CA GLY A 140 -17.21 4.74 12.27
C GLY A 140 -16.10 5.74 11.95
N LEU A 141 -16.06 6.26 10.73
CA LEU A 141 -15.10 7.29 10.33
C LEU A 141 -15.26 8.55 11.18
N ARG A 142 -16.49 9.03 11.36
CA ARG A 142 -16.78 10.19 12.22
C ARG A 142 -16.29 9.98 13.64
N GLN A 143 -16.61 8.84 14.25
CA GLN A 143 -16.15 8.50 15.61
C GLN A 143 -14.62 8.53 15.73
N GLY A 144 -13.90 7.97 14.76
CA GLY A 144 -12.44 8.01 14.77
C GLY A 144 -11.88 9.42 14.66
N VAL A 145 -12.46 10.26 13.82
CA VAL A 145 -12.10 11.69 13.71
C VAL A 145 -12.36 12.44 15.03
N GLU A 146 -13.49 12.18 15.67
CA GLU A 146 -13.81 12.77 16.98
C GLU A 146 -12.78 12.36 18.05
N VAL A 147 -12.40 11.08 18.10
CA VAL A 147 -11.37 10.57 19.00
C VAL A 147 -10.01 11.23 18.72
N PHE A 148 -9.61 11.34 17.44
CA PHE A 148 -8.38 12.00 17.04
C PHE A 148 -8.31 13.45 17.52
N HIS A 149 -9.39 14.22 17.32
CA HIS A 149 -9.44 15.61 17.77
C HIS A 149 -9.52 15.77 19.28
N ALA A 150 -10.19 14.85 19.98
CA ALA A 150 -10.19 14.83 21.44
C ALA A 150 -8.78 14.56 21.98
N LEU A 151 -8.07 13.56 21.41
CA LEU A 151 -6.67 13.28 21.77
C LEU A 151 -5.78 14.49 21.52
N LYS A 152 -5.94 15.20 20.39
CA LYS A 152 -5.23 16.45 20.12
C LYS A 152 -5.42 17.49 21.23
N GLY A 153 -6.65 17.63 21.71
CA GLY A 153 -6.98 18.52 22.83
C GLY A 153 -6.27 18.11 24.11
N VAL A 154 -6.27 16.82 24.43
CA VAL A 154 -5.56 16.27 25.61
C VAL A 154 -4.06 16.51 25.51
N CYS A 155 -3.45 16.22 24.36
CA CYS A 155 -2.00 16.46 24.14
C CYS A 155 -1.66 17.94 24.34
N LYS A 156 -2.43 18.84 23.74
CA LYS A 156 -2.21 20.29 23.90
C LYS A 156 -2.35 20.76 25.37
N SER A 157 -3.35 20.27 26.10
CA SER A 157 -3.56 20.66 27.50
C SER A 157 -2.41 20.21 28.42
N LYS A 158 -1.67 19.15 28.01
CA LYS A 158 -0.50 18.62 28.70
C LYS A 158 0.83 19.20 28.17
N GLY A 159 0.79 20.08 27.19
CA GLY A 159 1.99 20.68 26.59
C GLY A 159 2.74 19.75 25.64
N TYR A 160 2.12 18.66 25.18
CA TYR A 160 2.73 17.74 24.22
C TYR A 160 2.61 18.28 22.80
N ASN A 161 3.56 17.89 21.95
CA ASN A 161 3.54 18.19 20.52
C ASN A 161 2.34 17.50 19.85
N THR A 162 1.69 18.20 18.94
CA THR A 162 0.55 17.68 18.14
C THR A 162 0.81 17.75 16.64
N ASN A 163 2.08 17.77 16.22
CA ASN A 163 2.45 17.50 14.84
C ASN A 163 2.16 16.03 14.53
N VAL A 164 1.91 15.75 13.26
CA VAL A 164 1.61 14.40 12.81
C VAL A 164 2.82 13.80 12.10
N GLY A 165 3.02 12.50 12.29
CA GLY A 165 3.99 11.71 11.55
C GLY A 165 3.50 11.37 10.14
N ASP A 166 4.29 10.58 9.43
CA ASP A 166 4.03 10.20 8.03
C ASP A 166 2.70 9.44 7.83
N GLU A 167 2.22 8.77 8.86
CA GLU A 167 0.96 8.01 8.84
C GLU A 167 -0.21 8.74 9.55
N GLY A 168 -0.05 10.02 9.87
CA GLY A 168 -1.11 10.88 10.36
C GLY A 168 -1.39 10.81 11.86
N GLY A 169 -0.72 9.95 12.63
CA GLY A 169 -0.75 9.96 14.10
C GLY A 169 0.16 11.02 14.71
N PHE A 170 -0.12 11.44 15.95
CA PHE A 170 0.72 12.38 16.70
C PHE A 170 2.06 11.77 17.12
#